data_47d5258202b9c9baaef688772fadefbe
#
_entry.id   47d5258202b9c9baaef688772fadefbe
#
_cell.length_a   1.000
_cell.length_b   1.000
_cell.length_c   1.000
_cell.angle_alpha   90.00
_cell.angle_beta   90.00
_cell.angle_gamma   90.00
#
_symmetry.space_group_name_H-M   'P 1'
#
loop_
_entity.id
_entity.type
_entity.pdbx_description
1 polymer ?
#
loop_
_entity_poly.entity_id
_entity_poly.type
_entity_poly.pdbx_seq_one_letter_code
_entity_poly.pdbx_strand_id
1 'polypeptide(L)'
;MKQLTTYNRAAAYLNTIFDLLNARYFESALSRPIITIQSTPKAYGHYTLYDAWSVDGDKGMREINIGAGTLARPIENVVATLLHEMCHYWNDKQGVKDCSRGNTYHNKNFKATAEACDLVVEHHDKYGWSITSPSDSLLEFCVENNLTEIRLCRNDIMSIGISGTGTHAGTFTGGAGRKPTSTRKYICPCCGMSVRATRSVNIACMDCDTQLVLVA
;
A
#
# COMPACT_ATOMS: atom_id res chain seq x y z
N MET A 1 10.39 11.85 -23.62
CA MET A 1 10.70 11.01 -22.44
C MET A 1 10.25 9.57 -22.69
N LYS A 2 11.02 8.54 -22.34
CA LYS A 2 10.61 7.13 -22.51
C LYS A 2 9.53 6.80 -21.49
N GLN A 3 8.41 6.23 -21.93
CA GLN A 3 7.29 5.89 -21.03
C GLN A 3 7.68 4.88 -19.95
N LEU A 4 7.18 5.06 -18.72
CA LEU A 4 7.42 4.19 -17.55
C LEU A 4 6.41 3.03 -17.53
N THR A 5 6.52 2.15 -18.53
CA THR A 5 5.59 1.04 -18.80
C THR A 5 6.16 -0.34 -18.50
N THR A 6 7.43 -0.42 -18.01
CA THR A 6 8.06 -1.69 -17.69
C THR A 6 8.51 -1.69 -16.23
N TYR A 7 8.55 -2.86 -15.61
CA TYR A 7 8.97 -3.03 -14.22
C TYR A 7 10.35 -2.42 -13.96
N ASN A 8 11.35 -2.75 -14.78
CA ASN A 8 12.72 -2.25 -14.58
C ASN A 8 12.80 -0.72 -14.65
N ARG A 9 12.03 -0.08 -15.53
CA ARG A 9 11.99 1.38 -15.62
C ARG A 9 11.28 2.01 -14.42
N ALA A 10 10.17 1.42 -13.99
CA ALA A 10 9.46 1.89 -12.80
C ALA A 10 10.31 1.74 -11.54
N ALA A 11 10.97 0.59 -11.35
CA ALA A 11 11.88 0.37 -10.22
C ALA A 11 13.09 1.33 -10.24
N ALA A 12 13.74 1.52 -11.40
CA ALA A 12 14.82 2.48 -11.53
C ALA A 12 14.36 3.93 -11.25
N TYR A 13 13.14 4.27 -11.67
CA TYR A 13 12.56 5.58 -11.45
C TYR A 13 12.24 5.83 -9.97
N LEU A 14 11.68 4.84 -9.25
CA LEU A 14 11.47 4.94 -7.81
C LEU A 14 12.80 5.13 -7.05
N ASN A 15 13.88 4.49 -7.49
CA ASN A 15 15.21 4.73 -6.92
C ASN A 15 15.70 6.15 -7.18
N THR A 16 15.42 6.73 -8.37
CA THR A 16 15.73 8.14 -8.65
C THR A 16 14.94 9.08 -7.76
N ILE A 17 13.63 8.83 -7.58
CA ILE A 17 12.77 9.62 -6.69
C ILE A 17 13.27 9.51 -5.25
N PHE A 18 13.66 8.32 -4.79
CA PHE A 18 14.26 8.13 -3.47
C PHE A 18 15.50 9.02 -3.27
N ASP A 19 16.42 9.06 -4.24
CA ASP A 19 17.63 9.87 -4.14
C ASP A 19 17.31 11.37 -4.05
N LEU A 20 16.34 11.84 -4.84
CA LEU A 20 15.88 13.23 -4.81
C LEU A 20 15.25 13.60 -3.46
N LEU A 21 14.37 12.74 -2.93
CA LEU A 21 13.73 12.91 -1.63
C LEU A 21 14.76 12.83 -0.49
N ASN A 22 15.71 11.92 -0.59
CA ASN A 22 16.79 11.75 0.40
C ASN A 22 17.67 13.01 0.46
N ALA A 23 18.00 13.60 -0.69
CA ALA A 23 18.73 14.85 -0.73
C ALA A 23 17.93 16.02 -0.15
N ARG A 24 16.63 16.10 -0.45
CA ARG A 24 15.77 17.22 -0.03
C ARG A 24 15.46 17.19 1.47
N TYR A 25 15.08 16.05 2.02
CA TYR A 25 14.52 15.92 3.37
C TYR A 25 15.44 15.27 4.40
N PHE A 26 16.44 14.53 3.96
CA PHE A 26 17.29 13.74 4.85
C PHE A 26 18.78 13.98 4.64
N GLU A 27 19.15 15.09 3.96
CA GLU A 27 20.54 15.49 3.72
C GLU A 27 21.41 14.37 3.10
N SER A 28 20.79 13.50 2.29
CA SER A 28 21.40 12.29 1.72
C SER A 28 21.93 11.30 2.77
N ALA A 29 21.43 11.37 4.00
CA ALA A 29 21.88 10.52 5.10
C ALA A 29 21.34 9.09 5.06
N LEU A 30 20.24 8.82 4.32
CA LEU A 30 19.71 7.47 4.18
C LEU A 30 20.52 6.67 3.17
N SER A 31 20.97 5.48 3.57
CA SER A 31 21.51 4.49 2.61
C SER A 31 20.36 4.02 1.72
N ARG A 32 20.64 3.78 0.44
CA ARG A 32 19.61 3.29 -0.47
C ARG A 32 19.12 1.90 -0.04
N PRO A 33 17.81 1.72 0.28
CA PRO A 33 17.23 0.42 0.58
C PRO A 33 17.01 -0.37 -0.71
N ILE A 34 16.58 -1.61 -0.61
CA ILE A 34 16.01 -2.32 -1.75
C ILE A 34 14.59 -1.79 -1.95
N ILE A 35 14.33 -1.15 -3.10
CA ILE A 35 12.99 -0.69 -3.47
C ILE A 35 12.32 -1.75 -4.33
N THR A 36 11.22 -2.31 -3.84
CA THR A 36 10.45 -3.34 -4.53
C THR A 36 9.09 -2.82 -4.98
N ILE A 37 8.51 -3.47 -5.97
CA ILE A 37 7.16 -3.22 -6.45
C ILE A 37 6.42 -4.55 -6.35
N GLN A 38 5.69 -4.75 -5.26
CA GLN A 38 4.98 -6.00 -5.00
C GLN A 38 3.53 -5.73 -4.63
N SER A 39 2.70 -6.77 -4.71
CA SER A 39 1.33 -6.67 -4.26
C SER A 39 1.28 -6.41 -2.76
N THR A 40 0.63 -5.32 -2.36
CA THR A 40 0.45 -4.95 -0.97
C THR A 40 -1.05 -4.75 -0.73
N PRO A 41 -1.80 -5.82 -0.43
CA PRO A 41 -3.23 -5.71 -0.22
C PRO A 41 -3.54 -4.71 0.92
N LYS A 42 -4.40 -3.72 0.64
CA LYS A 42 -4.87 -2.70 1.59
C LYS A 42 -3.81 -1.71 2.09
N ALA A 43 -2.67 -1.61 1.43
CA ALA A 43 -1.68 -0.58 1.70
C ALA A 43 -1.08 -0.05 0.38
N TYR A 44 -0.54 1.15 0.42
CA TYR A 44 0.14 1.74 -0.73
C TYR A 44 1.64 1.42 -0.76
N GLY A 45 2.21 1.11 0.40
CA GLY A 45 3.60 0.72 0.59
C GLY A 45 3.83 0.08 1.95
N HIS A 46 5.06 -0.30 2.23
CA HIS A 46 5.55 -0.63 3.56
C HIS A 46 7.07 -0.54 3.63
N TYR A 47 7.59 -0.24 4.82
CA TYR A 47 8.99 -0.31 5.18
C TYR A 47 9.24 -1.50 6.11
N THR A 48 10.35 -2.23 5.93
CA THR A 48 10.73 -3.33 6.83
C THR A 48 11.64 -2.85 7.95
N LEU A 49 11.27 -3.15 9.21
CA LEU A 49 12.07 -2.83 10.40
C LEU A 49 13.21 -3.84 10.65
N TYR A 50 13.48 -4.73 9.72
CA TYR A 50 14.53 -5.73 9.76
C TYR A 50 15.21 -5.81 8.40
N ASP A 51 16.38 -6.39 8.34
CA ASP A 51 17.10 -6.60 7.10
C ASP A 51 16.42 -7.72 6.30
N ALA A 52 15.54 -7.32 5.37
CA ALA A 52 14.78 -8.24 4.54
C ALA A 52 15.64 -8.91 3.44
N TRP A 53 16.75 -8.28 3.12
CA TRP A 53 17.67 -8.74 2.07
C TRP A 53 19.08 -8.90 2.66
N SER A 54 19.86 -9.84 2.14
CA SER A 54 21.29 -9.98 2.43
C SER A 54 22.10 -9.94 1.14
N VAL A 55 23.28 -9.36 1.23
CA VAL A 55 24.25 -9.35 0.14
C VAL A 55 25.47 -10.14 0.62
N ASP A 56 25.87 -11.15 -0.12
CA ASP A 56 26.99 -12.05 0.19
C ASP A 56 26.94 -12.70 1.59
N GLY A 57 25.74 -12.82 2.15
CA GLY A 57 25.49 -13.44 3.45
C GLY A 57 25.73 -12.54 4.68
N ASP A 58 26.46 -11.44 4.53
CA ASP A 58 26.92 -10.64 5.69
C ASP A 58 26.28 -9.26 5.81
N LYS A 59 25.89 -8.63 4.71
CA LYS A 59 25.35 -7.28 4.73
C LYS A 59 23.83 -7.30 4.56
N GLY A 60 23.12 -6.96 5.63
CA GLY A 60 21.69 -6.80 5.60
C GLY A 60 21.25 -5.49 4.92
N MET A 61 20.10 -5.52 4.23
CA MET A 61 19.49 -4.35 3.63
C MET A 61 18.00 -4.28 3.96
N ARG A 62 17.55 -3.09 4.29
CA ARG A 62 16.13 -2.76 4.48
C ARG A 62 15.39 -2.78 3.15
N GLU A 63 14.09 -2.96 3.20
CA GLU A 63 13.21 -2.89 2.04
C GLU A 63 12.18 -1.77 2.20
N ILE A 64 11.96 -1.04 1.12
CA ILE A 64 10.76 -0.23 0.92
C ILE A 64 9.99 -0.84 -0.24
N ASN A 65 8.76 -1.29 0.01
CA ASN A 65 7.89 -1.77 -1.04
C ASN A 65 6.84 -0.73 -1.40
N ILE A 66 6.64 -0.50 -2.69
CA ILE A 66 5.53 0.30 -3.23
C ILE A 66 4.50 -0.64 -3.86
N GLY A 67 3.24 -0.45 -3.50
CA GLY A 67 2.15 -1.32 -3.90
C GLY A 67 1.94 -1.35 -5.41
N ALA A 68 2.16 -2.52 -6.02
CA ALA A 68 2.06 -2.71 -7.47
C ALA A 68 0.66 -2.38 -8.03
N GLY A 69 -0.39 -2.66 -7.27
CA GLY A 69 -1.78 -2.41 -7.66
C GLY A 69 -2.19 -0.94 -7.61
N THR A 70 -1.37 -0.06 -7.02
CA THR A 70 -1.66 1.37 -6.86
C THR A 70 -0.57 2.27 -7.44
N LEU A 71 0.35 1.68 -8.22
CA LEU A 71 1.52 2.38 -8.76
C LEU A 71 1.15 3.40 -9.85
N ALA A 72 0.07 3.20 -10.59
CA ALA A 72 -0.40 4.13 -11.63
C ALA A 72 -1.28 5.28 -11.10
N ARG A 73 -1.22 5.57 -9.80
CA ARG A 73 -1.83 6.79 -9.21
C ARG A 73 -1.09 8.03 -9.71
N PRO A 74 -1.68 9.24 -9.54
CA PRO A 74 -0.94 10.49 -9.75
C PRO A 74 0.43 10.43 -9.11
N ILE A 75 1.46 10.93 -9.82
CA ILE A 75 2.86 10.72 -9.39
C ILE A 75 3.14 11.32 -8.01
N GLU A 76 2.54 12.45 -7.68
CA GLU A 76 2.65 13.09 -6.38
C GLU A 76 2.16 12.19 -5.23
N ASN A 77 1.15 11.36 -5.48
CA ASN A 77 0.66 10.39 -4.50
C ASN A 77 1.60 9.19 -4.35
N VAL A 78 2.28 8.80 -5.41
CA VAL A 78 3.33 7.76 -5.35
C VAL A 78 4.55 8.29 -4.61
N VAL A 79 4.94 9.54 -4.87
CA VAL A 79 6.01 10.25 -4.16
C VAL A 79 5.68 10.38 -2.67
N ALA A 80 4.47 10.80 -2.32
CA ALA A 80 4.03 10.89 -0.93
C ALA A 80 4.06 9.53 -0.22
N THR A 81 3.70 8.45 -0.93
CA THR A 81 3.82 7.08 -0.38
C THR A 81 5.28 6.71 -0.13
N LEU A 82 6.17 6.93 -1.10
CA LEU A 82 7.59 6.64 -0.92
C LEU A 82 8.18 7.46 0.24
N LEU A 83 7.84 8.75 0.33
CA LEU A 83 8.28 9.63 1.41
C LEU A 83 7.75 9.19 2.78
N HIS A 84 6.51 8.69 2.87
CA HIS A 84 5.94 8.09 4.07
C HIS A 84 6.80 6.92 4.57
N GLU A 85 7.16 6.00 3.70
CA GLU A 85 8.03 4.86 4.05
C GLU A 85 9.47 5.30 4.37
N MET A 86 9.95 6.39 3.75
CA MET A 86 11.24 6.99 4.08
C MET A 86 11.24 7.65 5.46
N CYS A 87 10.11 8.20 5.92
CA CYS A 87 9.97 8.70 7.30
C CYS A 87 10.11 7.58 8.32
N HIS A 88 9.52 6.40 8.07
CA HIS A 88 9.75 5.22 8.90
C HIS A 88 11.23 4.80 8.92
N TYR A 89 11.85 4.79 7.74
CA TYR A 89 13.28 4.45 7.62
C TYR A 89 14.17 5.44 8.38
N TRP A 90 13.87 6.74 8.29
CA TRP A 90 14.57 7.77 9.05
C TRP A 90 14.45 7.57 10.55
N ASN A 91 13.22 7.37 11.04
CA ASN A 91 12.95 7.15 12.45
C ASN A 91 13.64 5.88 12.98
N ASP A 92 13.60 4.77 12.22
CA ASP A 92 14.31 3.53 12.55
C ASP A 92 15.82 3.79 12.69
N LYS A 93 16.42 4.51 11.74
CA LYS A 93 17.84 4.87 11.75
C LYS A 93 18.22 5.74 12.96
N GLN A 94 17.32 6.62 13.40
CA GLN A 94 17.50 7.46 14.59
C GLN A 94 17.15 6.73 15.91
N GLY A 95 16.73 5.47 15.85
CA GLY A 95 16.25 4.72 17.01
C GLY A 95 14.94 5.27 17.59
N VAL A 96 14.18 6.04 16.82
CA VAL A 96 12.91 6.64 17.23
C VAL A 96 11.77 5.68 16.92
N LYS A 97 11.06 5.23 17.96
CA LYS A 97 9.86 4.42 17.78
C LYS A 97 8.70 5.28 17.31
N ASP A 98 8.27 5.10 16.08
CA ASP A 98 7.24 5.88 15.41
C ASP A 98 5.90 5.15 15.24
N CYS A 99 5.88 3.84 15.51
CA CYS A 99 4.69 3.02 15.53
C CYS A 99 4.50 2.28 16.86
N SER A 100 3.26 1.91 17.17
CA SER A 100 2.85 1.11 18.31
C SER A 100 1.85 0.02 17.90
N ARG A 101 1.31 -0.75 18.85
CA ARG A 101 0.33 -1.83 18.59
C ARG A 101 0.81 -2.82 17.51
N GLY A 102 2.04 -3.35 17.67
CA GLY A 102 2.61 -4.26 16.68
C GLY A 102 2.88 -3.60 15.33
N ASN A 103 3.37 -2.36 15.34
CA ASN A 103 3.71 -1.53 14.18
C ASN A 103 2.51 -1.18 13.26
N THR A 104 1.29 -1.19 13.83
CA THR A 104 0.08 -0.86 13.05
C THR A 104 -0.46 0.54 13.32
N TYR A 105 -0.05 1.18 14.42
CA TYR A 105 -0.54 2.48 14.85
C TYR A 105 0.58 3.51 14.78
N HIS A 106 0.46 4.48 13.88
CA HIS A 106 1.40 5.59 13.73
C HIS A 106 1.23 6.59 14.88
N ASN A 107 2.28 6.83 15.62
CA ASN A 107 2.24 7.70 16.78
C ASN A 107 2.61 9.15 16.44
N LYS A 108 2.76 10.02 17.46
CA LYS A 108 3.12 11.43 17.28
C LYS A 108 4.54 11.63 16.74
N ASN A 109 5.47 10.67 16.96
CA ASN A 109 6.82 10.77 16.41
C ASN A 109 6.78 10.62 14.87
N PHE A 110 5.99 9.64 14.37
CA PHE A 110 5.76 9.53 12.93
C PHE A 110 5.18 10.84 12.37
N LYS A 111 4.11 11.35 13.01
CA LYS A 111 3.49 12.61 12.58
C LYS A 111 4.50 13.73 12.45
N ALA A 112 5.32 13.95 13.49
CA ALA A 112 6.31 15.03 13.51
C ALA A 112 7.33 14.90 12.36
N THR A 113 7.83 13.68 12.10
CA THR A 113 8.77 13.43 10.99
C THR A 113 8.09 13.64 9.64
N ALA A 114 6.87 13.13 9.46
CA ALA A 114 6.15 13.24 8.20
C ALA A 114 5.77 14.68 7.86
N GLU A 115 5.30 15.47 8.85
CA GLU A 115 5.02 16.89 8.67
C GLU A 115 6.28 17.71 8.37
N ALA A 116 7.43 17.37 8.99
CA ALA A 116 8.72 17.99 8.68
C ALA A 116 9.22 17.67 7.26
N CYS A 117 8.69 16.61 6.65
CA CYS A 117 8.97 16.20 5.27
C CYS A 117 7.86 16.62 4.30
N ASP A 118 7.15 17.71 4.55
CA ASP A 118 6.11 18.26 3.65
C ASP A 118 4.96 17.27 3.34
N LEU A 119 4.66 16.33 4.25
CA LEU A 119 3.45 15.54 4.18
C LEU A 119 2.33 16.17 5.02
N VAL A 120 1.13 16.26 4.46
CA VAL A 120 -0.08 16.53 5.23
C VAL A 120 -0.47 15.25 5.94
N VAL A 121 -0.66 15.29 7.26
CA VAL A 121 -0.90 14.11 8.09
C VAL A 121 -2.24 14.21 8.79
N GLU A 122 -3.12 13.23 8.56
CA GLU A 122 -4.42 13.14 9.20
C GLU A 122 -4.48 11.92 10.14
N HIS A 123 -5.33 12.05 11.18
CA HIS A 123 -5.51 11.00 12.17
C HIS A 123 -6.62 10.03 11.76
N HIS A 124 -6.32 8.73 11.87
CA HIS A 124 -7.28 7.65 11.74
C HIS A 124 -7.45 6.94 13.09
N ASP A 125 -8.68 6.72 13.56
CA ASP A 125 -8.98 6.17 14.90
C ASP A 125 -8.27 4.85 15.20
N LYS A 126 -8.18 3.96 14.21
CA LYS A 126 -7.57 2.64 14.35
C LYS A 126 -6.05 2.64 14.13
N TYR A 127 -5.56 3.50 13.22
CA TYR A 127 -4.19 3.44 12.72
C TYR A 127 -3.33 4.66 13.11
N GLY A 128 -3.88 5.59 13.91
CA GLY A 128 -3.20 6.78 14.34
C GLY A 128 -2.96 7.79 13.21
N TRP A 129 -1.82 8.43 13.20
CA TRP A 129 -1.43 9.46 12.23
C TRP A 129 -0.93 8.84 10.91
N SER A 130 -1.74 8.00 10.30
CA SER A 130 -1.36 7.14 9.18
C SER A 130 -1.82 7.62 7.80
N ILE A 131 -2.76 8.58 7.75
CA ILE A 131 -3.25 9.13 6.50
C ILE A 131 -2.30 10.24 6.09
N THR A 132 -1.61 10.07 4.97
CA THR A 132 -0.68 11.07 4.44
C THR A 132 -1.02 11.44 3.01
N SER A 133 -0.87 12.73 2.70
CA SER A 133 -1.04 13.28 1.36
C SER A 133 0.05 14.33 1.07
N PRO A 134 0.31 14.64 -0.21
CA PRO A 134 1.29 15.66 -0.55
C PRO A 134 0.81 17.05 -0.11
N SER A 135 1.71 17.86 0.46
CA SER A 135 1.50 19.28 0.64
C SER A 135 1.75 20.05 -0.66
N ASP A 136 1.43 21.34 -0.69
CA ASP A 136 1.74 22.20 -1.83
C ASP A 136 3.27 22.22 -2.12
N SER A 137 4.11 22.23 -1.09
CA SER A 137 5.58 22.16 -1.23
C SER A 137 6.03 20.85 -1.88
N LEU A 138 5.41 19.71 -1.56
CA LEU A 138 5.72 18.43 -2.20
C LEU A 138 5.19 18.36 -3.64
N LEU A 139 4.08 19.04 -3.95
CA LEU A 139 3.60 19.19 -5.32
C LEU A 139 4.58 20.02 -6.16
N GLU A 140 5.06 21.14 -5.62
CA GLU A 140 6.10 21.97 -6.26
C GLU A 140 7.38 21.17 -6.51
N PHE A 141 7.85 20.39 -5.53
CA PHE A 141 8.98 19.49 -5.68
C PHE A 141 8.80 18.51 -6.85
N CYS A 142 7.62 17.95 -7.03
CA CYS A 142 7.33 17.05 -8.15
C CYS A 142 7.45 17.78 -9.51
N VAL A 143 6.98 19.02 -9.58
CA VAL A 143 7.06 19.85 -10.78
C VAL A 143 8.52 20.25 -11.07
N GLU A 144 9.25 20.73 -10.09
CA GLU A 144 10.65 21.15 -10.21
C GLU A 144 11.56 20.02 -10.72
N ASN A 145 11.30 18.79 -10.26
CA ASN A 145 12.07 17.63 -10.68
C ASN A 145 11.51 16.95 -11.93
N ASN A 146 10.51 17.54 -12.60
CA ASN A 146 9.86 17.03 -13.80
C ASN A 146 9.39 15.57 -13.63
N LEU A 147 8.83 15.24 -12.46
CA LEU A 147 8.36 13.89 -12.20
C LEU A 147 7.13 13.57 -13.07
N THR A 148 7.08 12.35 -13.59
CA THR A 148 6.06 11.91 -14.55
C THR A 148 5.38 10.63 -14.09
N GLU A 149 4.16 10.42 -14.59
CA GLU A 149 3.32 9.27 -14.26
C GLU A 149 3.98 7.92 -14.57
N ILE A 150 3.85 6.98 -13.63
CA ILE A 150 4.19 5.58 -13.85
C ILE A 150 2.97 4.89 -14.48
N ARG A 151 3.13 4.39 -15.70
CA ARG A 151 2.04 3.76 -16.46
C ARG A 151 2.08 2.23 -16.38
N LEU A 152 2.51 1.72 -15.23
CA LEU A 152 2.55 0.31 -14.89
C LEU A 152 1.73 0.09 -13.64
N CYS A 153 0.78 -0.84 -13.69
CA CYS A 153 -0.05 -1.20 -12.55
C CYS A 153 -0.33 -2.70 -12.62
N ARG A 154 -0.36 -3.34 -11.46
CA ARG A 154 -0.82 -4.73 -11.35
C ARG A 154 -2.34 -4.73 -11.13
N ASN A 155 -3.05 -5.53 -11.91
CA ASN A 155 -4.48 -5.74 -11.71
C ASN A 155 -4.69 -6.69 -10.52
N ASP A 156 -4.64 -6.15 -9.31
CA ASP A 156 -4.97 -6.90 -8.10
C ASP A 156 -6.49 -6.86 -7.89
N ILE A 157 -7.12 -8.01 -7.76
CA ILE A 157 -8.56 -8.14 -7.51
C ILE A 157 -8.98 -7.36 -6.25
N MET A 158 -8.06 -7.12 -5.32
CA MET A 158 -8.28 -6.35 -4.11
C MET A 158 -8.18 -4.82 -4.30
N SER A 159 -7.61 -4.35 -5.41
CA SER A 159 -7.51 -2.92 -5.74
C SER A 159 -8.83 -2.34 -6.28
N ILE A 160 -9.73 -3.18 -6.74
CA ILE A 160 -11.03 -2.77 -7.33
C ILE A 160 -11.98 -2.20 -6.26
N GLY A 161 -11.70 -2.41 -4.98
CA GLY A 161 -12.53 -1.92 -3.86
C GLY A 161 -12.11 -0.56 -3.30
N ILE A 162 -11.03 0.07 -3.79
CA ILE A 162 -10.55 1.37 -3.32
C ILE A 162 -10.97 2.46 -4.31
N SER A 163 -12.27 2.52 -4.61
CA SER A 163 -12.87 3.65 -5.33
C SER A 163 -13.42 4.64 -4.27
N GLY A 164 -12.50 5.34 -3.65
CA GLY A 164 -12.80 6.44 -2.75
C GLY A 164 -11.66 7.43 -2.80
N THR A 165 -11.95 8.66 -3.15
CA THR A 165 -11.08 9.82 -3.11
C THR A 165 -10.56 10.04 -1.68
N GLY A 166 -9.47 9.35 -1.34
CA GLY A 166 -8.81 9.48 -0.05
C GLY A 166 -7.50 8.70 -0.09
N THR A 167 -6.41 9.40 -0.08
CA THR A 167 -5.06 8.89 0.09
C THR A 167 -4.96 8.20 1.46
N HIS A 168 -5.25 6.91 1.53
CA HIS A 168 -4.97 6.13 2.73
C HIS A 168 -3.59 5.47 2.59
N ALA A 169 -2.55 6.19 2.92
CA ALA A 169 -1.26 5.60 3.21
C ALA A 169 -1.31 5.02 4.63
N GLY A 170 -1.83 3.83 4.78
CA GLY A 170 -1.87 3.11 6.05
C GLY A 170 -1.38 1.68 5.84
N THR A 171 -0.33 1.30 6.53
CA THR A 171 0.13 -0.08 6.61
C THR A 171 -0.93 -0.91 7.34
N PHE A 172 -1.69 -1.70 6.60
CA PHE A 172 -2.61 -2.68 7.18
C PHE A 172 -1.87 -4.00 7.42
N THR A 173 -1.30 -4.17 8.59
CA THR A 173 -0.94 -5.51 9.05
C THR A 173 -2.22 -6.23 9.48
N GLY A 174 -2.39 -7.43 8.96
CA GLY A 174 -3.62 -8.20 9.03
C GLY A 174 -4.21 -8.37 10.43
N GLY A 175 -5.33 -7.73 10.64
CA GLY A 175 -6.36 -8.26 11.52
C GLY A 175 -7.22 -9.22 10.69
N ALA A 176 -7.54 -10.39 11.24
CA ALA A 176 -8.40 -11.37 10.61
C ALA A 176 -9.83 -10.84 10.36
N GLY A 177 -9.95 -9.94 9.39
CA GLY A 177 -11.22 -9.56 8.79
C GLY A 177 -11.61 -10.69 7.83
N ARG A 178 -12.79 -11.25 7.98
CA ARG A 178 -13.37 -12.27 7.09
C ARG A 178 -13.06 -11.88 5.65
N LYS A 179 -12.27 -12.71 4.95
CA LYS A 179 -12.10 -12.64 3.49
C LYS A 179 -13.50 -12.55 2.90
N PRO A 180 -13.78 -11.61 1.95
CA PRO A 180 -15.02 -11.70 1.20
C PRO A 180 -15.04 -13.09 0.58
N THR A 181 -16.02 -13.90 0.95
CA THR A 181 -16.12 -15.26 0.44
C THR A 181 -16.36 -15.17 -1.05
N SER A 182 -15.43 -15.67 -1.86
CA SER A 182 -15.59 -15.79 -3.31
C SER A 182 -16.73 -16.76 -3.68
N THR A 183 -17.48 -17.21 -2.67
CA THR A 183 -18.53 -18.19 -2.79
C THR A 183 -19.90 -17.53 -2.81
N ARG A 184 -20.69 -17.86 -3.80
CA ARG A 184 -22.09 -17.51 -3.93
C ARG A 184 -22.92 -18.44 -3.05
N LYS A 185 -23.86 -17.87 -2.29
CA LYS A 185 -24.78 -18.66 -1.46
C LYS A 185 -26.09 -18.85 -2.23
N TYR A 186 -26.53 -20.09 -2.33
CA TYR A 186 -27.81 -20.48 -2.90
C TYR A 186 -28.69 -21.06 -1.81
N ILE A 187 -29.97 -20.71 -1.79
CA ILE A 187 -30.95 -21.16 -0.78
C ILE A 187 -32.13 -21.79 -1.49
N CYS A 188 -32.61 -22.91 -1.00
CA CYS A 188 -33.89 -23.49 -1.41
C CYS A 188 -35.04 -22.63 -0.84
N PRO A 189 -35.90 -22.05 -1.66
CA PRO A 189 -37.00 -21.21 -1.18
C PRO A 189 -38.06 -22.02 -0.42
N CYS A 190 -38.08 -23.33 -0.54
CA CYS A 190 -39.04 -24.22 0.11
C CYS A 190 -38.57 -24.64 1.53
N CYS A 191 -37.39 -25.26 1.66
CA CYS A 191 -36.94 -25.83 2.95
C CYS A 191 -35.80 -25.00 3.60
N GLY A 192 -35.28 -23.97 2.96
CA GLY A 192 -34.21 -23.14 3.51
C GLY A 192 -32.81 -23.78 3.45
N MET A 193 -32.67 -25.00 2.91
CA MET A 193 -31.36 -25.63 2.70
C MET A 193 -30.47 -24.73 1.86
N SER A 194 -29.21 -24.59 2.24
CA SER A 194 -28.28 -23.70 1.53
C SER A 194 -26.97 -24.37 1.16
N VAL A 195 -26.46 -24.00 -0.01
CA VAL A 195 -25.14 -24.42 -0.49
C VAL A 195 -24.31 -23.19 -0.90
N ARG A 196 -22.99 -23.36 -0.96
CA ARG A 196 -22.06 -22.34 -1.43
C ARG A 196 -21.27 -22.88 -2.62
N ALA A 197 -21.18 -22.08 -3.69
CA ALA A 197 -20.43 -22.41 -4.88
C ALA A 197 -19.46 -21.28 -5.25
N THR A 198 -18.30 -21.62 -5.78
CA THR A 198 -17.25 -20.65 -6.20
C THR A 198 -17.56 -20.05 -7.58
N ARG A 199 -18.48 -20.61 -8.33
CA ARG A 199 -18.96 -20.14 -9.64
C ARG A 199 -20.48 -20.13 -9.70
N SER A 200 -21.06 -19.51 -10.70
CA SER A 200 -22.50 -19.60 -10.96
C SER A 200 -22.85 -21.03 -11.37
N VAL A 201 -23.85 -21.60 -10.70
CA VAL A 201 -24.30 -22.97 -10.90
C VAL A 201 -25.82 -23.03 -10.81
N ASN A 202 -26.41 -23.97 -11.54
CA ASN A 202 -27.82 -24.33 -11.37
C ASN A 202 -27.87 -25.51 -10.41
N ILE A 203 -28.57 -25.34 -9.29
CA ILE A 203 -28.69 -26.38 -8.23
C ILE A 203 -30.16 -26.52 -7.91
N ALA A 204 -30.62 -27.78 -7.85
CA ALA A 204 -31.96 -28.13 -7.38
C ALA A 204 -31.89 -28.80 -6.02
N CYS A 205 -32.88 -28.55 -5.17
CA CYS A 205 -33.10 -29.26 -3.95
C CYS A 205 -33.85 -30.58 -4.29
N MET A 206 -33.19 -31.70 -4.07
CA MET A 206 -33.79 -33.00 -4.37
C MET A 206 -34.96 -33.34 -3.45
N ASP A 207 -35.00 -32.79 -2.22
CA ASP A 207 -36.07 -33.03 -1.25
C ASP A 207 -37.34 -32.25 -1.59
N CYS A 208 -37.21 -31.09 -2.25
CA CYS A 208 -38.33 -30.18 -2.56
C CYS A 208 -38.59 -30.06 -4.04
N ASP A 209 -37.80 -30.71 -4.89
CA ASP A 209 -37.84 -30.60 -6.35
C ASP A 209 -37.89 -29.10 -6.83
N THR A 210 -37.12 -28.27 -6.16
CA THR A 210 -37.15 -26.82 -6.35
C THR A 210 -35.77 -26.27 -6.61
N GLN A 211 -35.64 -25.37 -7.61
CA GLN A 211 -34.37 -24.71 -7.91
C GLN A 211 -33.96 -23.76 -6.79
N LEU A 212 -32.70 -23.82 -6.36
CA LEU A 212 -32.12 -22.91 -5.39
C LEU A 212 -31.93 -21.51 -6.01
N VAL A 213 -32.20 -20.48 -5.25
CA VAL A 213 -32.02 -19.06 -5.63
C VAL A 213 -30.73 -18.51 -5.05
N LEU A 214 -30.03 -17.69 -5.82
CA LEU A 214 -28.85 -16.98 -5.38
C LEU A 214 -29.25 -15.92 -4.36
N VAL A 215 -28.60 -15.92 -3.21
CA VAL A 215 -28.73 -14.88 -2.19
C VAL A 215 -27.47 -14.03 -2.19
N ALA A 216 -27.65 -12.73 -2.37
CA ALA A 216 -26.56 -11.74 -2.43
C ALA A 216 -25.77 -11.61 -1.11
#